data_fa4dbd38ec55f201a4e76e17091c24bb
#
_entry.id   fa4dbd38ec55f201a4e76e17091c24bb
#
_cell.length_a   1.000
_cell.length_b   1.000
_cell.length_c   1.000
_cell.angle_alpha   90.00
_cell.angle_beta   90.00
_cell.angle_gamma   90.00
#
_symmetry.space_group_name_H-M   'P 1'
#
loop_
_entity.id
_entity.type
_entity.pdbx_description
1 polymer ?
#
loop_
_entity_poly.entity_id
_entity_poly.type
_entity_poly.pdbx_seq_one_letter_code
_entity_poly.pdbx_strand_id
1 'polypeptide(L)' 'MIEFYNVKKKEKVQISESDVTKHTIEKTTKTGKLSIRYCLKAVDDGTKLTKFCSKADYDSIPD' A
#
# COMPACT_ATOMS: atom_id res chain seq x y z
N MET A 1 -5.98 -11.79 3.65
CA MET A 1 -4.99 -11.58 2.58
C MET A 1 -5.34 -10.33 1.79
N ILE A 2 -4.34 -9.67 1.27
CA ILE A 2 -4.51 -8.39 0.57
C ILE A 2 -4.16 -8.59 -0.89
N GLU A 3 -5.04 -8.12 -1.77
CA GLU A 3 -4.81 -8.23 -3.21
C GLU A 3 -3.94 -7.07 -3.70
N PHE A 4 -2.86 -7.42 -4.38
CA PHE A 4 -1.99 -6.47 -5.04
C PHE A 4 -1.94 -6.80 -6.53
N TYR A 5 -1.65 -5.79 -7.35
CA TYR A 5 -1.43 -6.01 -8.77
C TYR A 5 0.07 -6.03 -9.05
N ASN A 6 0.56 -7.14 -9.57
CA ASN A 6 1.97 -7.28 -9.94
C ASN A 6 2.13 -6.89 -11.42
N VAL A 7 2.65 -5.70 -11.66
CA VAL A 7 2.80 -5.18 -13.03
C VAL A 7 3.80 -5.98 -13.85
N LYS A 8 4.77 -6.59 -13.20
CA LYS A 8 5.78 -7.41 -13.89
C LYS A 8 5.19 -8.71 -14.40
N LYS A 9 4.31 -9.33 -13.61
CA LYS A 9 3.60 -10.54 -13.99
C LYS A 9 2.30 -10.25 -14.72
N LYS A 10 1.83 -9.01 -14.68
CA LYS A 10 0.55 -8.55 -15.25
C LYS A 10 -0.64 -9.35 -14.71
N GLU A 11 -0.60 -9.65 -13.43
CA GLU A 11 -1.68 -10.38 -12.77
C GLU A 11 -1.84 -9.92 -11.33
N LYS A 12 -3.01 -10.20 -10.75
CA LYS A 12 -3.29 -9.92 -9.35
C LYS A 12 -2.69 -11.01 -8.49
N VAL A 13 -2.06 -10.61 -7.39
CA VAL A 13 -1.47 -11.54 -6.43
C VAL A 13 -2.02 -11.24 -5.05
N GLN A 14 -2.09 -12.26 -4.21
CA GLN A 14 -2.55 -12.11 -2.85
C GLN A 14 -1.37 -12.25 -1.89
N ILE A 15 -1.21 -11.25 -1.04
CA ILE A 15 -0.09 -11.19 -0.10
C ILE A 15 -0.65 -11.32 1.31
N SER A 16 0.03 -12.11 2.14
CA SER A 16 -0.33 -12.24 3.54
C SER A 16 -0.18 -10.89 4.24
N GLU A 17 -1.12 -10.60 5.14
CA GLU A 17 -1.09 -9.34 5.89
C GLU A 17 0.21 -9.18 6.70
N SER A 18 0.79 -10.28 7.14
CA SER A 18 2.06 -10.25 7.85
C SER A 18 3.24 -9.87 6.97
N ASP A 19 3.10 -10.02 5.65
CA ASP A 19 4.14 -9.67 4.68
C ASP A 19 3.96 -8.28 4.10
N VAL A 20 2.91 -7.58 4.53
CA VAL A 20 2.60 -6.23 4.06
C VAL A 20 3.12 -5.21 5.06
N THR A 21 3.82 -4.19 4.55
CA THR A 21 4.30 -3.07 5.36
C THR A 21 3.39 -1.88 5.14
N LYS A 22 2.86 -1.33 6.23
CA LYS A 22 2.05 -0.11 6.16
C LYS A 22 2.96 1.11 6.03
N HIS A 23 2.55 2.02 5.18
CA HIS A 23 3.33 3.22 4.92
C HIS A 23 2.40 4.42 4.71
N THR A 24 2.82 5.59 5.18
CA THR A 24 2.07 6.82 4.97
C THR A 24 2.94 7.83 4.22
N ILE A 25 2.31 8.59 3.35
CA ILE A 25 2.97 9.64 2.60
C ILE A 25 2.29 10.96 2.95
N GLU A 26 3.05 11.90 3.47
CA GLU A 26 2.56 13.23 3.78
C GLU A 26 3.07 14.21 2.73
N LYS A 27 2.14 14.98 2.16
CA LYS A 27 2.48 16.02 1.19
C LYS A 27 1.79 17.31 1.57
N THR A 28 2.52 18.41 1.48
CA THR A 28 1.95 19.74 1.64
C THR A 28 1.60 20.28 0.27
N THR A 29 0.34 20.67 0.09
CA THR A 29 -0.11 21.23 -1.17
C THR A 29 0.33 22.70 -1.28
N LYS A 30 0.21 23.26 -2.48
CA LYS A 30 0.56 24.67 -2.72
C LYS A 30 -0.26 25.63 -1.87
N THR A 31 -1.45 25.21 -1.45
CA THR A 31 -2.33 26.03 -0.61
C THR A 31 -2.01 25.90 0.87
N GLY A 32 -0.98 25.15 1.23
CA GLY A 32 -0.59 24.94 2.61
C GLY A 32 -1.35 23.85 3.34
N LYS A 33 -2.18 23.09 2.64
CA LYS A 33 -2.93 21.99 3.24
C LYS A 33 -2.08 20.72 3.29
N LEU A 34 -2.12 20.04 4.44
CA LEU A 34 -1.46 18.75 4.57
C LEU A 34 -2.33 17.65 3.99
N SER A 35 -1.78 16.88 3.06
CA SER A 35 -2.46 15.73 2.49
C SER A 35 -1.74 14.46 2.94
N ILE A 36 -2.49 13.53 3.53
CA ILE A 36 -1.95 12.26 4.00
C ILE A 36 -2.53 11.15 3.14
N ARG A 37 -1.65 10.32 2.58
CA ARG A 37 -2.05 9.17 1.80
C ARG A 37 -1.55 7.91 2.49
N TYR A 38 -2.41 6.91 2.51
CA TYR A 38 -2.09 5.62 3.10
C TYR A 38 -1.77 4.63 2.00
N CYS A 39 -0.69 3.90 2.17
CA CYS A 39 -0.32 2.89 1.20
C CYS A 39 0.23 1.65 1.87
N LEU A 40 0.20 0.56 1.13
CA LEU A 40 0.70 -0.73 1.57
C LEU A 40 1.82 -1.15 0.63
N LYS A 41 2.88 -1.68 1.19
CA LYS A 41 4.02 -2.17 0.42
C LYS A 41 4.23 -3.65 0.71
N ALA A 42 4.55 -4.38 -0.33
CA ALA A 42 4.85 -5.80 -0.22
C ALA A 42 5.87 -6.19 -1.28
N VAL A 43 6.39 -7.39 -1.15
CA VAL A 43 7.30 -7.95 -2.14
C VAL A 43 6.73 -9.29 -2.59
N ASP A 44 6.63 -9.49 -3.90
CA ASP A 44 6.18 -10.74 -4.49
C ASP A 44 7.20 -11.16 -5.54
N ASP A 45 7.80 -12.32 -5.33
CA ASP A 45 8.80 -12.89 -6.24
C ASP A 45 9.90 -11.89 -6.61
N GLY A 46 10.39 -11.17 -5.60
CA GLY A 46 11.43 -10.17 -5.79
C GLY A 46 10.94 -8.85 -6.36
N THR A 47 9.66 -8.72 -6.62
CA THR A 47 9.06 -7.50 -7.18
C THR A 47 8.39 -6.70 -6.06
N LYS A 48 8.79 -5.44 -5.94
CA LYS A 48 8.18 -4.56 -4.94
C LYS A 48 6.83 -4.07 -5.44
N LEU A 49 5.82 -4.26 -4.60
CA LEU A 49 4.45 -3.85 -4.90
C LEU A 49 4.04 -2.70 -3.99
N THR A 50 3.23 -1.81 -4.53
CA THR A 50 2.68 -0.68 -3.77
C THR A 50 1.20 -0.57 -4.08
N LYS A 51 0.40 -0.40 -3.03
CA LYS A 51 -1.05 -0.24 -3.17
C LYS A 51 -1.50 0.92 -2.30
N PHE A 52 -2.17 1.90 -2.90
CA PHE A 52 -2.80 2.96 -2.12
C PHE A 52 -4.14 2.46 -1.57
N CYS A 53 -4.44 2.85 -0.35
CA CYS A 53 -5.68 2.44 0.31
C CYS A 53 -6.28 3.59 1.11
N SER A 54 -7.51 3.40 1.57
CA SER A 54 -8.17 4.35 2.46
C SER A 54 -7.67 4.14 3.88
N LYS A 55 -7.95 5.11 4.77
CA LYS A 55 -7.60 4.98 6.17
C LYS A 55 -8.28 3.76 6.80
N ALA A 56 -9.51 3.48 6.41
CA ALA A 56 -10.23 2.32 6.94
C ALA A 56 -9.52 1.02 6.60
N ASP A 57 -9.08 0.87 5.35
CA ASP A 57 -8.32 -0.31 4.95
C ASP A 57 -6.96 -0.37 5.65
N TYR A 58 -6.31 0.76 5.79
CA TYR A 58 -5.03 0.87 6.48
C TYR A 58 -5.15 0.42 7.94
N ASP A 59 -6.19 0.87 8.63
CA ASP A 59 -6.40 0.56 10.05
C ASP A 59 -6.83 -0.90 10.26
N SER A 60 -7.43 -1.53 9.26
CA SER A 60 -7.88 -2.91 9.37
C SER A 60 -6.74 -3.92 9.25
N ILE A 61 -5.57 -3.49 8.82
CA ILE A 61 -4.41 -4.36 8.64
C ILE A 61 -3.57 -4.34 9.91
N PRO A 62 -3.30 -5.49 10.53
CA PRO A 62 -2.44 -5.56 11.71
C PRO A 62 -0.99 -5.20 11.37
N ASP A 63 -0.33 -4.62 12.33
CA ASP A 63 1.11 -4.30 12.20
C ASP A 63 1.97 -5.56 12.26
#